data_4113f3a37be26849adb16622b81816ec
#
_entry.id   4113f3a37be26849adb16622b81816ec
#
_cell.length_a   1.000
_cell.length_b   1.000
_cell.length_c   1.000
_cell.angle_alpha   90.00
_cell.angle_beta   90.00
_cell.angle_gamma   90.00
#
_symmetry.space_group_name_H-M   'P 1'
#
loop_
_entity.id
_entity.type
_entity.pdbx_description
1 polymer ?
#
loop_
_entity_poly.entity_id
_entity_poly.type
_entity_poly.pdbx_seq_one_letter_code
_entity_poly.pdbx_strand_id
1 'polypeptide(L)'
;MRPTLSTILIAGTSHVGKSTLAGLLSERLRCEAISTDSLARHPGRPWPGIPAPVEEYYARLSPETIHWFLKIHHQNIWPLIRTMIDSRFGTGAPTIFEGAALRPELISPLLGGEVAGVFLHAGNDFLLERMRSHARYEDAAAEKRRIIDAFIERSLRENTDMLASAQEHRVPVVDVTQPQAFETLVTDLAARAEAPLS
;
A
#
# COMPACT_ATOMS: atom_id res chain seq x y z
N MET A 1 -12.56 -14.08 -24.50
CA MET A 1 -11.19 -14.26 -23.92
C MET A 1 -11.02 -13.30 -22.75
N ARG A 2 -10.69 -13.78 -21.55
CA ARG A 2 -10.21 -12.90 -20.47
C ARG A 2 -8.70 -12.74 -20.67
N PRO A 3 -8.19 -11.50 -20.78
CA PRO A 3 -6.76 -11.31 -20.92
C PRO A 3 -6.03 -11.84 -19.67
N THR A 4 -4.90 -12.47 -19.88
CA THR A 4 -3.99 -12.88 -18.80
C THR A 4 -3.49 -11.63 -18.08
N LEU A 5 -3.43 -11.66 -16.74
CA LEU A 5 -2.92 -10.51 -15.99
C LEU A 5 -1.43 -10.30 -16.29
N SER A 6 -1.08 -9.09 -16.71
CA SER A 6 0.31 -8.61 -16.82
C SER A 6 0.74 -7.79 -15.61
N THR A 7 -0.22 -7.23 -14.88
CA THR A 7 0.07 -6.33 -13.76
C THR A 7 -0.93 -6.50 -12.63
N ILE A 8 -0.42 -6.55 -11.40
CA ILE A 8 -1.22 -6.57 -10.16
C ILE A 8 -0.81 -5.37 -9.30
N LEU A 9 -1.77 -4.52 -8.93
CA LEU A 9 -1.58 -3.32 -8.13
C LEU A 9 -2.18 -3.51 -6.74
N ILE A 10 -1.35 -3.45 -5.68
CA ILE A 10 -1.77 -3.63 -4.30
C ILE A 10 -1.63 -2.31 -3.54
N ALA A 11 -2.75 -1.64 -3.35
CA ALA A 11 -2.86 -0.38 -2.63
C ALA A 11 -3.18 -0.60 -1.15
N GLY A 12 -2.90 0.38 -0.31
CA GLY A 12 -3.27 0.38 1.10
C GLY A 12 -2.32 1.20 1.97
N THR A 13 -2.76 1.55 3.17
CA THR A 13 -1.97 2.31 4.13
C THR A 13 -0.85 1.47 4.77
N SER A 14 -0.09 2.10 5.65
CA SER A 14 0.98 1.43 6.42
C SER A 14 0.41 0.30 7.30
N HIS A 15 1.14 -0.80 7.44
CA HIS A 15 0.80 -1.97 8.29
C HIS A 15 -0.46 -2.76 7.89
N VAL A 16 -1.10 -2.48 6.76
CA VAL A 16 -2.27 -3.24 6.29
C VAL A 16 -1.92 -4.61 5.69
N GLY A 17 -0.65 -4.88 5.38
CA GLY A 17 -0.19 -6.18 4.89
C GLY A 17 0.11 -6.26 3.39
N LYS A 18 0.26 -5.14 2.69
CA LYS A 18 0.60 -5.08 1.26
C LYS A 18 1.78 -5.96 0.86
N SER A 19 2.92 -5.76 1.54
CA SER A 19 4.15 -6.51 1.23
C SER A 19 4.03 -8.00 1.54
N THR A 20 3.20 -8.38 2.52
CA THR A 20 2.88 -9.78 2.81
C THR A 20 2.12 -10.41 1.65
N LEU A 21 1.06 -9.75 1.18
CA LEU A 21 0.29 -10.23 0.03
C LEU A 21 1.14 -10.28 -1.24
N ALA A 22 1.94 -9.23 -1.49
CA ALA A 22 2.85 -9.19 -2.64
C ALA A 22 3.86 -10.35 -2.63
N GLY A 23 4.41 -10.68 -1.45
CA GLY A 23 5.30 -11.84 -1.29
C GLY A 23 4.60 -13.16 -1.61
N LEU A 24 3.41 -13.41 -1.06
CA LEU A 24 2.63 -14.62 -1.33
C LEU A 24 2.30 -14.79 -2.82
N LEU A 25 1.88 -13.70 -3.48
CA LEU A 25 1.62 -13.70 -4.92
C LEU A 25 2.88 -13.90 -5.75
N SER A 26 3.99 -13.24 -5.37
CA SER A 26 5.29 -13.39 -6.04
C SER A 26 5.79 -14.82 -6.02
N GLU A 27 5.69 -15.50 -4.88
CA GLU A 27 6.02 -16.91 -4.73
C GLU A 27 5.10 -17.80 -5.57
N ARG A 28 3.79 -17.57 -5.51
CA ARG A 28 2.78 -18.35 -6.22
C ARG A 28 2.88 -18.24 -7.74
N LEU A 29 3.12 -17.03 -8.24
CA LEU A 29 3.19 -16.71 -9.66
C LEU A 29 4.61 -16.78 -10.23
N ARG A 30 5.63 -16.93 -9.38
CA ARG A 30 7.05 -16.89 -9.74
C ARG A 30 7.40 -15.61 -10.52
N CYS A 31 6.93 -14.48 -10.03
CA CYS A 31 7.07 -13.18 -10.69
C CYS A 31 7.66 -12.12 -9.75
N GLU A 32 8.06 -11.00 -10.34
CA GLU A 32 8.65 -9.88 -9.60
C GLU A 32 7.59 -9.13 -8.80
N ALA A 33 7.93 -8.74 -7.55
CA ALA A 33 7.17 -7.80 -6.73
C ALA A 33 8.01 -6.54 -6.49
N ILE A 34 7.45 -5.38 -6.84
CA ILE A 34 8.10 -4.07 -6.75
C ILE A 34 7.36 -3.22 -5.74
N SER A 35 8.09 -2.79 -4.69
CA SER A 35 7.55 -1.83 -3.73
C SER A 35 7.74 -0.40 -4.25
N THR A 36 6.64 0.34 -4.41
CA THR A 36 6.69 1.76 -4.77
C THR A 36 7.16 2.64 -3.61
N ASP A 37 7.12 2.12 -2.38
CA ASP A 37 7.63 2.83 -1.22
C ASP A 37 9.16 3.02 -1.30
N SER A 38 9.87 2.18 -2.06
CA SER A 38 11.31 2.35 -2.33
C SER A 38 11.65 3.57 -3.18
N LEU A 39 10.68 4.09 -3.95
CA LEU A 39 10.80 5.30 -4.76
C LEU A 39 10.51 6.55 -3.93
N ALA A 40 9.82 6.38 -2.81
CA ALA A 40 9.41 7.47 -1.95
C ALA A 40 10.59 8.01 -1.15
N ARG A 41 10.79 9.32 -1.22
CA ARG A 41 11.78 10.04 -0.41
C ARG A 41 11.12 10.92 0.64
N HIS A 42 10.08 10.40 1.30
CA HIS A 42 9.45 11.06 2.43
C HIS A 42 9.92 10.40 3.73
N PRO A 43 9.77 11.10 4.87
CA PRO A 43 9.98 10.50 6.17
C PRO A 43 9.11 9.25 6.33
N GLY A 44 9.74 8.10 6.41
CA GLY A 44 9.06 6.82 6.62
C GLY A 44 8.53 6.66 8.04
N ARG A 45 8.54 5.43 8.54
CA ARG A 45 8.17 5.14 9.93
C ARG A 45 9.18 5.75 10.88
N PRO A 46 8.74 6.40 12.00
CA PRO A 46 9.65 6.98 12.98
C PRO A 46 10.19 5.93 13.98
N TRP A 47 10.45 4.71 13.52
CA TRP A 47 11.10 3.63 14.28
C TRP A 47 11.65 2.52 13.37
N PRO A 48 12.64 1.71 13.79
CA PRO A 48 13.63 2.00 14.83
C PRO A 48 14.70 2.96 14.30
N GLY A 49 15.30 3.76 15.21
CA GLY A 49 16.51 4.54 14.91
C GLY A 49 16.36 5.52 13.75
N ILE A 50 15.64 6.63 13.95
CA ILE A 50 15.37 7.62 12.91
C ILE A 50 16.41 8.74 12.89
N PRO A 51 16.69 9.32 11.71
CA PRO A 51 17.47 10.55 11.61
C PRO A 51 16.77 11.73 12.30
N ALA A 52 17.55 12.61 12.93
CA ALA A 52 17.02 13.79 13.63
C ALA A 52 16.01 14.64 12.79
N PRO A 53 16.19 14.88 11.48
CA PRO A 53 15.20 15.59 10.68
C PRO A 53 13.84 14.86 10.57
N VAL A 54 13.83 13.53 10.62
CA VAL A 54 12.58 12.75 10.59
C VAL A 54 11.87 12.86 11.95
N GLU A 55 12.64 12.84 13.04
CA GLU A 55 12.13 13.07 14.38
C GLU A 55 11.47 14.45 14.49
N GLU A 56 12.18 15.49 14.05
CA GLU A 56 11.69 16.87 14.02
C GLU A 56 10.41 17.01 13.18
N TYR A 57 10.34 16.35 12.03
CA TYR A 57 9.17 16.34 11.14
C TYR A 57 7.92 15.86 11.88
N TYR A 58 7.99 14.70 12.57
CA TYR A 58 6.85 14.17 13.32
C TYR A 58 6.58 14.91 14.64
N ALA A 59 7.59 15.50 15.26
CA ALA A 59 7.43 16.23 16.50
C ALA A 59 6.81 17.62 16.34
N ARG A 60 6.98 18.27 15.16
CA ARG A 60 6.59 19.67 14.95
C ARG A 60 5.39 19.86 14.04
N LEU A 61 5.12 18.92 13.13
CA LEU A 61 3.99 19.04 12.22
C LEU A 61 2.76 18.32 12.77
N SER A 62 1.58 18.89 12.51
CA SER A 62 0.34 18.19 12.81
C SER A 62 0.15 16.95 11.93
N PRO A 63 -0.54 15.90 12.41
CA PRO A 63 -0.84 14.72 11.61
C PRO A 63 -1.57 15.04 10.30
N GLU A 64 -2.40 16.07 10.31
CA GLU A 64 -3.10 16.57 9.11
C GLU A 64 -2.11 17.14 8.08
N THR A 65 -1.16 17.97 8.52
CA THR A 65 -0.13 18.52 7.64
C THR A 65 0.75 17.41 7.08
N ILE A 66 1.15 16.44 7.92
CA ILE A 66 1.94 15.28 7.52
C ILE A 66 1.19 14.45 6.46
N HIS A 67 -0.12 14.21 6.67
CA HIS A 67 -0.96 13.50 5.71
C HIS A 67 -1.09 14.26 4.38
N TRP A 68 -1.28 15.58 4.43
CA TRP A 68 -1.32 16.41 3.22
C TRP A 68 -0.03 16.34 2.42
N PHE A 69 1.13 16.47 3.08
CA PHE A 69 2.44 16.30 2.43
C PHE A 69 2.60 14.94 1.78
N LEU A 70 2.13 13.87 2.45
CA LEU A 70 2.18 12.52 1.91
C LEU A 70 1.35 12.40 0.62
N LYS A 71 0.14 12.97 0.58
CA LYS A 71 -0.70 13.00 -0.63
C LYS A 71 0.00 13.71 -1.79
N ILE A 72 0.55 14.90 -1.54
CA ILE A 72 1.31 15.64 -2.56
C ILE A 72 2.52 14.85 -3.04
N HIS A 73 3.23 14.21 -2.11
CA HIS A 73 4.36 13.36 -2.46
C HIS A 73 3.95 12.20 -3.37
N HIS A 74 2.87 11.51 -3.07
CA HIS A 74 2.33 10.43 -3.90
C HIS A 74 1.96 10.92 -5.30
N GLN A 75 1.32 12.09 -5.41
CA GLN A 75 1.00 12.71 -6.70
C GLN A 75 2.26 13.05 -7.49
N ASN A 76 3.29 13.57 -6.84
CA ASN A 76 4.54 13.95 -7.50
C ASN A 76 5.33 12.75 -8.04
N ILE A 77 5.31 11.61 -7.35
CA ILE A 77 6.02 10.39 -7.81
C ILE A 77 5.16 9.53 -8.75
N TRP A 78 3.88 9.81 -8.87
CA TRP A 78 2.96 9.02 -9.69
C TRP A 78 3.39 8.89 -11.16
N PRO A 79 3.85 9.94 -11.87
CA PRO A 79 4.32 9.81 -13.25
C PRO A 79 5.44 8.78 -13.41
N LEU A 80 6.36 8.70 -12.43
CA LEU A 80 7.42 7.70 -12.43
C LEU A 80 6.85 6.29 -12.24
N ILE A 81 5.97 6.10 -11.24
CA ILE A 81 5.30 4.81 -10.99
C ILE A 81 4.51 4.38 -12.23
N ARG A 82 3.77 5.30 -12.85
CA ARG A 82 3.00 5.03 -14.06
C ARG A 82 3.90 4.55 -15.21
N THR A 83 5.02 5.21 -15.44
CA THR A 83 6.01 4.81 -16.47
C THR A 83 6.54 3.39 -16.19
N MET A 84 6.81 3.07 -14.92
CA MET A 84 7.26 1.72 -14.54
C MET A 84 6.18 0.67 -14.80
N ILE A 85 4.93 0.95 -14.47
CA ILE A 85 3.79 0.07 -14.76
C ILE A 85 3.67 -0.14 -16.27
N ASP A 86 3.67 0.95 -17.05
CA ASP A 86 3.50 0.91 -18.51
C ASP A 86 4.64 0.12 -19.19
N SER A 87 5.86 0.15 -18.65
CA SER A 87 7.01 -0.60 -19.18
C SER A 87 6.90 -2.11 -19.01
N ARG A 88 5.95 -2.58 -18.20
CA ARG A 88 5.75 -4.02 -17.92
C ARG A 88 4.64 -4.66 -18.75
N PHE A 89 3.87 -3.88 -19.51
CA PHE A 89 2.88 -4.44 -20.42
C PHE A 89 3.55 -5.29 -21.51
N GLY A 90 2.99 -6.47 -21.75
CA GLY A 90 3.45 -7.35 -22.82
C GLY A 90 4.76 -8.09 -22.56
N THR A 91 5.31 -8.06 -21.33
CA THR A 91 6.57 -8.76 -21.00
C THR A 91 6.42 -10.28 -20.75
N GLY A 92 5.19 -10.80 -20.80
CA GLY A 92 4.88 -12.23 -20.73
C GLY A 92 4.76 -12.80 -19.31
N ALA A 93 5.38 -12.20 -18.30
CA ALA A 93 5.21 -12.57 -16.89
C ALA A 93 4.49 -11.43 -16.15
N PRO A 94 3.58 -11.72 -15.20
CA PRO A 94 2.95 -10.69 -14.40
C PRO A 94 4.00 -9.96 -13.54
N THR A 95 3.75 -8.68 -13.26
CA THR A 95 4.53 -7.89 -12.29
C THR A 95 3.58 -7.36 -11.22
N ILE A 96 3.99 -7.49 -9.97
CA ILE A 96 3.22 -7.01 -8.83
C ILE A 96 3.82 -5.68 -8.38
N PHE A 97 2.99 -4.64 -8.25
CA PHE A 97 3.37 -3.38 -7.62
C PHE A 97 2.61 -3.24 -6.30
N GLU A 98 3.30 -2.88 -5.23
CA GLU A 98 2.67 -2.61 -3.95
C GLU A 98 3.15 -1.27 -3.37
N GLY A 99 2.29 -0.59 -2.63
CA GLY A 99 2.68 0.63 -1.91
C GLY A 99 1.53 1.58 -1.61
N ALA A 100 1.78 2.52 -0.70
CA ALA A 100 0.82 3.56 -0.33
C ALA A 100 0.63 4.61 -1.44
N ALA A 101 1.61 4.76 -2.33
CA ALA A 101 1.51 5.67 -3.47
C ALA A 101 0.59 5.16 -4.60
N LEU A 102 0.18 3.89 -4.56
CA LEU A 102 -0.85 3.33 -5.45
C LEU A 102 -2.24 3.74 -4.98
N ARG A 103 -2.49 5.04 -4.90
CA ARG A 103 -3.77 5.56 -4.43
C ARG A 103 -4.92 5.16 -5.36
N PRO A 104 -6.12 4.82 -4.80
CA PRO A 104 -7.24 4.35 -5.61
C PRO A 104 -7.61 5.26 -6.77
N GLU A 105 -7.62 6.57 -6.59
CA GLU A 105 -7.91 7.56 -7.63
C GLU A 105 -6.88 7.56 -8.77
N LEU A 106 -5.65 7.15 -8.49
CA LEU A 106 -4.56 7.12 -9.47
C LEU A 106 -4.52 5.78 -10.23
N ILE A 107 -4.84 4.68 -9.57
CA ILE A 107 -4.80 3.35 -10.19
C ILE A 107 -6.09 2.97 -10.91
N SER A 108 -7.25 3.52 -10.49
CA SER A 108 -8.55 3.13 -11.06
C SER A 108 -8.62 3.25 -12.60
N PRO A 109 -8.02 4.27 -13.25
CA PRO A 109 -8.05 4.36 -14.72
C PRO A 109 -7.23 3.27 -15.43
N LEU A 110 -6.39 2.54 -14.68
CA LEU A 110 -5.57 1.45 -15.23
C LEU A 110 -6.26 0.10 -15.14
N LEU A 111 -7.29 -0.03 -14.28
CA LEU A 111 -7.90 -1.32 -13.96
C LEU A 111 -8.76 -1.85 -15.11
N GLY A 112 -8.63 -3.13 -15.33
CA GLY A 112 -9.34 -3.84 -16.40
C GLY A 112 -8.37 -4.50 -17.36
N GLY A 113 -8.88 -5.34 -18.27
CA GLY A 113 -8.03 -6.08 -19.20
C GLY A 113 -6.95 -6.89 -18.45
N GLU A 114 -5.71 -6.54 -18.70
CA GLU A 114 -4.52 -7.19 -18.11
C GLU A 114 -4.09 -6.63 -16.76
N VAL A 115 -4.77 -5.62 -16.21
CA VAL A 115 -4.40 -4.99 -14.93
C VAL A 115 -5.45 -5.30 -13.87
N ALA A 116 -5.03 -5.95 -12.79
CA ALA A 116 -5.83 -6.09 -11.57
C ALA A 116 -5.36 -5.10 -10.51
N GLY A 117 -6.29 -4.55 -9.76
CA GLY A 117 -5.97 -3.72 -8.60
C GLY A 117 -6.84 -4.06 -7.41
N VAL A 118 -6.27 -3.91 -6.22
CA VAL A 118 -6.96 -4.10 -4.96
C VAL A 118 -6.50 -3.07 -3.94
N PHE A 119 -7.43 -2.54 -3.16
CA PHE A 119 -7.15 -1.76 -1.97
C PHE A 119 -7.32 -2.64 -0.73
N LEU A 120 -6.24 -2.81 0.03
CA LEU A 120 -6.27 -3.52 1.31
C LEU A 120 -6.70 -2.55 2.41
N HIS A 121 -7.72 -2.95 3.14
CA HIS A 121 -8.30 -2.20 4.24
C HIS A 121 -8.27 -3.03 5.54
N ALA A 122 -8.18 -2.33 6.66
CA ALA A 122 -8.47 -2.85 7.99
C ALA A 122 -9.10 -1.76 8.84
N GLY A 123 -9.86 -2.14 9.85
CA GLY A 123 -10.41 -1.20 10.84
C GLY A 123 -9.29 -0.45 11.58
N ASN A 124 -9.57 0.79 11.98
CA ASN A 124 -8.58 1.66 12.62
C ASN A 124 -8.01 1.06 13.91
N ASP A 125 -8.80 0.35 14.71
CA ASP A 125 -8.34 -0.29 15.95
C ASP A 125 -7.30 -1.38 15.66
N PHE A 126 -7.53 -2.19 14.63
CA PHE A 126 -6.58 -3.21 14.19
C PHE A 126 -5.26 -2.61 13.73
N LEU A 127 -5.31 -1.53 12.95
CA LEU A 127 -4.10 -0.85 12.47
C LEU A 127 -3.36 -0.16 13.61
N LEU A 128 -4.08 0.47 14.54
CA LEU A 128 -3.52 1.09 15.74
C LEU A 128 -2.72 0.09 16.57
N GLU A 129 -3.32 -1.06 16.87
CA GLU A 129 -2.69 -2.12 17.64
C GLU A 129 -1.43 -2.65 16.94
N ARG A 130 -1.50 -2.94 15.64
CA ARG A 130 -0.34 -3.40 14.84
C ARG A 130 0.79 -2.38 14.81
N MET A 131 0.48 -1.10 14.64
CA MET A 131 1.50 -0.04 14.61
C MET A 131 2.14 0.15 15.98
N ARG A 132 1.36 0.14 17.06
CA ARG A 132 1.88 0.24 18.44
C ARG A 132 2.77 -0.94 18.80
N SER A 133 2.32 -2.16 18.51
CA SER A 133 3.10 -3.37 18.72
C SER A 133 4.43 -3.31 17.98
N HIS A 134 4.41 -2.97 16.70
CA HIS A 134 5.62 -2.90 15.87
C HIS A 134 6.57 -1.76 16.29
N ALA A 135 6.04 -0.67 16.80
CA ALA A 135 6.80 0.46 17.33
C ALA A 135 7.36 0.20 18.74
N ARG A 136 6.97 -0.89 19.40
CA ARG A 136 7.21 -1.13 20.83
C ARG A 136 6.78 0.08 21.67
N TYR A 137 5.54 0.52 21.42
CA TYR A 137 5.02 1.77 21.96
C TYR A 137 5.08 1.83 23.49
N GLU A 138 4.80 0.72 24.18
CA GLU A 138 4.79 0.66 25.63
C GLU A 138 6.17 0.84 26.25
N ASP A 139 7.22 0.44 25.53
CA ASP A 139 8.62 0.58 25.98
C ASP A 139 9.21 1.95 25.63
N ALA A 140 8.49 2.76 24.86
CA ALA A 140 9.00 4.03 24.36
C ALA A 140 8.87 5.16 25.40
N ALA A 141 9.87 6.04 25.48
CA ALA A 141 9.81 7.27 26.27
C ALA A 141 8.68 8.20 25.78
N ALA A 142 8.16 9.06 26.64
CA ALA A 142 7.00 9.92 26.35
C ALA A 142 7.17 10.78 25.09
N GLU A 143 8.37 11.32 24.84
CA GLU A 143 8.67 12.11 23.64
C GLU A 143 8.58 11.25 22.38
N LYS A 144 9.10 10.04 22.41
CA LYS A 144 9.05 9.11 21.30
C LYS A 144 7.63 8.61 21.05
N ARG A 145 6.82 8.42 22.09
CA ARG A 145 5.39 8.09 21.93
C ARG A 145 4.65 9.15 21.14
N ARG A 146 4.88 10.44 21.39
CA ARG A 146 4.25 11.54 20.64
C ARG A 146 4.55 11.46 19.14
N ILE A 147 5.79 11.12 18.79
CA ILE A 147 6.22 10.95 17.40
C ILE A 147 5.53 9.74 16.75
N ILE A 148 5.44 8.63 17.48
CA ILE A 148 4.73 7.43 17.05
C ILE A 148 3.23 7.74 16.88
N ASP A 149 2.61 8.45 17.82
CA ASP A 149 1.20 8.83 17.74
C ASP A 149 0.92 9.71 16.52
N ALA A 150 1.78 10.68 16.21
CA ALA A 150 1.65 11.50 15.01
C ALA A 150 1.69 10.67 13.71
N PHE A 151 2.58 9.66 13.65
CA PHE A 151 2.62 8.73 12.53
C PHE A 151 1.36 7.86 12.44
N ILE A 152 0.90 7.33 13.58
CA ILE A 152 -0.29 6.50 13.66
C ILE A 152 -1.52 7.30 13.19
N GLU A 153 -1.74 8.47 13.75
CA GLU A 153 -2.89 9.31 13.42
C GLU A 153 -2.94 9.66 11.93
N ARG A 154 -1.81 10.08 11.34
CA ARG A 154 -1.78 10.34 9.89
C ARG A 154 -2.04 9.06 9.08
N SER A 155 -1.59 7.89 9.54
CA SER A 155 -1.81 6.62 8.84
C SER A 155 -3.26 6.15 8.90
N LEU A 156 -3.94 6.37 10.05
CA LEU A 156 -5.37 6.09 10.18
C LEU A 156 -6.21 7.05 9.33
N ARG A 157 -5.83 8.32 9.27
CA ARG A 157 -6.45 9.33 8.38
C ARG A 157 -6.28 8.91 6.92
N GLU A 158 -5.10 8.48 6.52
CA GLU A 158 -4.84 7.95 5.18
C GLU A 158 -5.67 6.71 4.85
N ASN A 159 -5.82 5.77 5.80
CA ASN A 159 -6.65 4.60 5.63
C ASN A 159 -8.11 4.97 5.33
N THR A 160 -8.66 5.93 6.06
CA THR A 160 -10.03 6.44 5.86
C THR A 160 -10.17 7.15 4.51
N ASP A 161 -9.23 8.03 4.16
CA ASP A 161 -9.20 8.77 2.90
C ASP A 161 -9.11 7.82 1.69
N MET A 162 -8.22 6.84 1.75
CA MET A 162 -8.06 5.85 0.67
C MET A 162 -9.27 4.91 0.56
N LEU A 163 -9.93 4.55 1.67
CA LEU A 163 -11.16 3.75 1.62
C LEU A 163 -12.28 4.49 0.90
N ALA A 164 -12.50 5.76 1.23
CA ALA A 164 -13.48 6.61 0.56
C ALA A 164 -13.17 6.73 -0.93
N SER A 165 -11.90 6.97 -1.27
CA SER A 165 -11.44 7.03 -2.67
C SER A 165 -11.62 5.70 -3.40
N ALA A 166 -11.35 4.55 -2.74
CA ALA A 166 -11.55 3.23 -3.36
C ALA A 166 -13.03 2.98 -3.68
N GLN A 167 -13.93 3.38 -2.79
CA GLN A 167 -15.38 3.28 -3.00
C GLN A 167 -15.84 4.18 -4.15
N GLU A 168 -15.42 5.44 -4.17
CA GLU A 168 -15.75 6.42 -5.21
C GLU A 168 -15.28 5.95 -6.59
N HIS A 169 -14.05 5.47 -6.67
CA HIS A 169 -13.42 5.04 -7.92
C HIS A 169 -13.62 3.55 -8.24
N ARG A 170 -14.45 2.83 -7.47
CA ARG A 170 -14.78 1.42 -7.66
C ARG A 170 -13.57 0.49 -7.73
N VAL A 171 -12.53 0.80 -6.97
CA VAL A 171 -11.40 -0.10 -6.77
C VAL A 171 -11.83 -1.21 -5.80
N PRO A 172 -11.61 -2.49 -6.12
CA PRO A 172 -11.94 -3.59 -5.21
C PRO A 172 -11.31 -3.41 -3.83
N VAL A 173 -12.11 -3.51 -2.77
CA VAL A 173 -11.67 -3.39 -1.37
C VAL A 173 -11.66 -4.77 -0.74
N VAL A 174 -10.56 -5.11 -0.06
CA VAL A 174 -10.44 -6.33 0.72
C VAL A 174 -10.14 -5.99 2.17
N ASP A 175 -11.03 -6.41 3.07
CA ASP A 175 -10.80 -6.32 4.52
C ASP A 175 -9.89 -7.46 4.97
N VAL A 176 -8.66 -7.10 5.33
CA VAL A 176 -7.61 -8.07 5.70
C VAL A 176 -7.83 -8.68 7.09
N THR A 177 -8.80 -8.21 7.86
CA THR A 177 -9.16 -8.79 9.16
C THR A 177 -10.06 -10.03 9.01
N GLN A 178 -10.64 -10.22 7.82
CA GLN A 178 -11.48 -11.37 7.55
C GLN A 178 -10.63 -12.65 7.44
N PRO A 179 -11.07 -13.75 8.07
CA PRO A 179 -10.40 -15.03 7.89
C PRO A 179 -10.25 -15.39 6.42
N GLN A 180 -9.07 -15.90 6.05
CA GLN A 180 -8.76 -16.35 4.68
C GLN A 180 -8.76 -15.25 3.61
N ALA A 181 -8.87 -13.96 3.97
CA ALA A 181 -8.89 -12.86 2.98
C ALA A 181 -7.69 -12.91 2.02
N PHE A 182 -6.49 -13.15 2.52
CA PHE A 182 -5.29 -13.26 1.69
C PHE A 182 -5.27 -14.55 0.87
N GLU A 183 -5.67 -15.67 1.42
CA GLU A 183 -5.72 -16.95 0.72
C GLU A 183 -6.68 -16.89 -0.48
N THR A 184 -7.89 -16.36 -0.24
CA THR A 184 -8.89 -16.15 -1.29
C THR A 184 -8.35 -15.22 -2.37
N LEU A 185 -7.77 -14.09 -1.99
CA LEU A 185 -7.25 -13.10 -2.93
C LEU A 185 -6.07 -13.63 -3.75
N VAL A 186 -5.15 -14.38 -3.12
CA VAL A 186 -4.04 -15.04 -3.83
C VAL A 186 -4.56 -16.05 -4.83
N THR A 187 -5.55 -16.87 -4.44
CA THR A 187 -6.15 -17.87 -5.32
C THR A 187 -6.83 -17.22 -6.53
N ASP A 188 -7.64 -16.18 -6.30
CA ASP A 188 -8.36 -15.49 -7.36
C ASP A 188 -7.44 -14.75 -8.35
N LEU A 189 -6.44 -14.04 -7.85
CA LEU A 189 -5.49 -13.31 -8.69
C LEU A 189 -4.56 -14.28 -9.44
N ALA A 190 -4.13 -15.39 -8.80
CA ALA A 190 -3.33 -16.40 -9.46
C ALA A 190 -4.12 -17.09 -10.59
N ALA A 191 -5.37 -17.49 -10.35
CA ALA A 191 -6.22 -18.08 -11.37
C ALA A 191 -6.41 -17.16 -12.61
N ARG A 192 -6.50 -15.84 -12.39
CA ARG A 192 -6.59 -14.84 -13.47
C ARG A 192 -5.28 -14.65 -14.22
N ALA A 193 -4.14 -14.77 -13.53
CA ALA A 193 -2.82 -14.64 -14.14
C ALA A 193 -2.38 -15.90 -14.90
N GLU A 194 -2.82 -17.09 -14.44
CA GLU A 194 -2.48 -18.38 -15.03
C GLU A 194 -3.47 -18.82 -16.13
N ALA A 195 -4.57 -18.08 -16.34
CA ALA A 195 -5.57 -18.44 -17.34
C ALA A 195 -4.90 -18.51 -18.74
N PRO A 196 -5.03 -19.62 -19.48
CA PRO A 196 -4.41 -19.74 -20.79
C PRO A 196 -4.97 -18.69 -21.76
N LEU A 197 -4.10 -18.16 -22.61
CA LEU A 197 -4.47 -17.37 -23.78
C LEU A 197 -5.25 -18.33 -24.71
N SER A 198 -6.56 -18.32 -24.63
CA SER A 198 -7.46 -19.12 -25.47
C SER A 198 -7.84 -18.39 -26.76
#